data_e5f96f93a051248dfc6ca083c91c385f
#
_entry.id   e5f96f93a051248dfc6ca083c91c385f
#
_cell.length_a   1.000
_cell.length_b   1.000
_cell.length_c   1.000
_cell.angle_alpha   90.00
_cell.angle_beta   90.00
_cell.angle_gamma   90.00
#
_symmetry.space_group_name_H-M   'P 1'
#
loop_
_entity.id
_entity.type
_entity.pdbx_description
1 polymer ?
#
loop_
_entity_poly.entity_id
_entity_poly.type
_entity_poly.pdbx_seq_one_letter_code
_entity_poly.pdbx_strand_id
1 'polypeptide(L)'
;YATQSIHKLLAGISQASHVLVQDSQNVKLDRHLFNESYLMHTSTSPQYAIIASCDVAAAMMEPPGGRALVEESLLEALDFRRAMRKVEADFGKDDWWFQVWGPEHLAE
;
A
#
# COMPACT_ATOMS: atom_id res chain seq x y z
N TYR A 1 8.42 12.83 10.46
CA TYR A 1 7.68 11.60 10.80
C TYR A 1 6.85 11.16 9.61
N ALA A 2 6.82 9.86 9.32
CA ALA A 2 5.90 9.26 8.38
C ALA A 2 5.39 7.93 8.93
N THR A 3 4.13 7.62 8.65
CA THR A 3 3.53 6.33 8.98
C THR A 3 3.14 5.62 7.70
N GLN A 4 3.37 4.32 7.64
CA GLN A 4 3.07 3.49 6.47
C GLN A 4 2.34 2.22 6.92
N SER A 5 1.21 1.96 6.29
CA SER A 5 0.47 0.71 6.47
C SER A 5 0.98 -0.33 5.46
N ILE A 6 1.95 -1.11 5.86
CA ILE A 6 2.59 -2.12 5.01
C ILE A 6 1.58 -3.16 4.52
N HIS A 7 0.62 -3.51 5.35
CA HIS A 7 -0.45 -4.45 5.00
C HIS A 7 -1.44 -3.94 3.94
N LYS A 8 -1.42 -2.63 3.61
CA LYS A 8 -2.30 -2.04 2.59
C LYS A 8 -1.60 -1.80 1.26
N LEU A 9 -0.29 -1.60 1.29
CA LEU A 9 0.52 -1.27 0.12
C LEU A 9 1.37 -2.43 -0.37
N LEU A 10 1.82 -3.28 0.53
CA LEU A 10 2.72 -4.38 0.26
C LEU A 10 2.14 -5.68 0.83
N ALA A 11 2.87 -6.77 0.69
CA ALA A 11 2.45 -8.11 1.13
C ALA A 11 2.54 -8.35 2.66
N GLY A 12 2.52 -7.30 3.48
CA GLY A 12 2.52 -7.43 4.94
C GLY A 12 1.21 -8.02 5.47
N ILE A 13 1.29 -8.82 6.53
CA ILE A 13 0.12 -9.35 7.23
C ILE A 13 -0.68 -8.18 7.82
N SER A 14 -2.00 -8.34 7.94
CA SER A 14 -2.89 -7.33 8.53
C SER A 14 -2.33 -6.78 9.86
N GLN A 15 -2.44 -5.48 10.05
CA GLN A 15 -1.86 -4.67 11.13
C GLN A 15 -0.35 -4.33 10.96
N ALA A 16 0.34 -4.90 9.97
CA ALA A 16 1.72 -4.52 9.68
C ALA A 16 1.83 -3.04 9.30
N SER A 17 2.60 -2.28 10.05
CA SER A 17 2.81 -0.85 9.84
C SER A 17 4.19 -0.42 10.30
N HIS A 18 4.69 0.68 9.72
CA HIS A 18 5.94 1.32 10.10
C HIS A 18 5.72 2.76 10.54
N VAL A 19 6.51 3.19 11.51
CA VAL A 19 6.71 4.59 11.85
C VAL A 19 8.15 4.95 11.49
N LEU A 20 8.31 5.84 10.53
CA LEU A 20 9.61 6.33 10.09
C LEU A 20 9.89 7.67 10.76
N VAL A 21 11.04 7.78 11.37
CA VAL A 21 11.46 9.00 12.07
C VAL A 21 12.85 9.40 11.60
N GLN A 22 13.01 10.66 11.26
CA GLN A 22 14.27 11.25 10.88
C GLN A 22 14.53 12.52 11.69
N ASP A 23 15.75 12.67 12.21
CA ASP A 23 16.20 13.91 12.82
C ASP A 23 16.24 15.04 11.79
N SER A 24 15.86 16.22 12.20
CA SER A 24 16.08 17.44 11.42
C SER A 24 17.39 18.12 11.81
N GLN A 25 17.81 19.11 11.00
CA GLN A 25 19.02 19.88 11.32
C GLN A 25 18.91 20.62 12.66
N ASN A 26 17.70 21.03 13.05
CA ASN A 26 17.45 21.89 14.21
C ASN A 26 16.86 21.14 15.40
N VAL A 27 16.30 19.94 15.18
CA VAL A 27 15.63 19.16 16.22
C VAL A 27 16.12 17.72 16.14
N LYS A 28 16.78 17.30 17.20
CA LYS A 28 17.16 15.89 17.38
C LYS A 28 16.12 15.19 18.23
N LEU A 29 15.77 13.99 17.81
CA LEU A 29 14.86 13.15 18.54
C LEU A 29 15.57 12.53 19.75
N ASP A 30 15.01 12.71 20.95
CA ASP A 30 15.36 11.90 22.09
C ASP A 30 14.77 10.50 21.89
N ARG A 31 15.63 9.53 21.59
CA ARG A 31 15.22 8.16 21.29
C ARG A 31 14.57 7.47 22.49
N HIS A 32 15.00 7.80 23.70
CA HIS A 32 14.42 7.22 24.91
C HIS A 32 12.99 7.72 25.10
N LEU A 33 12.80 9.02 25.07
CA LEU A 33 11.48 9.64 25.21
C LEU A 33 10.52 9.20 24.08
N PHE A 34 11.02 9.08 22.86
CA PHE A 34 10.24 8.56 21.75
C PHE A 34 9.79 7.11 22.00
N ASN A 35 10.71 6.24 22.44
CA ASN A 35 10.41 4.84 22.70
C ASN A 35 9.39 4.70 23.84
N GLU A 36 9.51 5.45 24.92
CA GLU A 36 8.54 5.47 26.02
C GLU A 36 7.14 5.89 25.51
N SER A 37 7.10 6.98 24.75
CA SER A 37 5.84 7.46 24.16
C SER A 37 5.24 6.45 23.17
N TYR A 38 6.07 5.80 22.37
CA TYR A 38 5.64 4.75 21.45
C TYR A 38 5.03 3.56 22.18
N LEU A 39 5.70 3.07 23.22
CA LEU A 39 5.24 1.93 24.02
C LEU A 39 3.91 2.20 24.74
N MET A 40 3.62 3.45 25.10
CA MET A 40 2.32 3.81 25.68
C MET A 40 1.15 3.71 24.69
N HIS A 41 1.41 3.75 23.38
CA HIS A 41 0.39 3.80 22.33
C HIS A 41 0.34 2.56 21.44
N THR A 42 1.23 1.60 21.67
CA THR A 42 1.31 0.36 20.89
C THR A 42 0.97 -0.86 21.75
N SER A 43 0.79 -2.00 21.09
CA SER A 43 0.61 -3.27 21.80
C SER A 43 1.88 -3.64 22.58
N THR A 44 1.70 -4.09 23.81
CA THR A 44 2.76 -4.67 24.64
C THR A 44 3.08 -6.13 24.27
N SER A 45 2.33 -6.69 23.34
CA SER A 45 2.48 -8.09 22.85
C SER A 45 2.87 -8.08 21.38
N PRO A 46 4.16 -7.87 21.04
CA PRO A 46 4.60 -7.83 19.65
C PRO A 46 4.38 -9.20 18.99
N GLN A 47 3.78 -9.16 17.82
CA GLN A 47 3.52 -10.34 16.98
C GLN A 47 4.69 -10.50 16.00
N TYR A 48 5.60 -11.40 16.28
CA TYR A 48 6.80 -11.60 15.44
C TYR A 48 6.45 -11.98 13.99
N ALA A 49 5.35 -12.70 13.78
CA ALA A 49 4.87 -13.00 12.42
C ALA A 49 4.53 -11.73 11.62
N ILE A 50 3.93 -10.75 12.27
CA ILE A 50 3.60 -9.44 11.64
C ILE A 50 4.89 -8.67 11.35
N ILE A 51 5.82 -8.64 12.30
CA ILE A 51 7.13 -7.98 12.12
C ILE A 51 7.90 -8.64 10.97
N ALA A 52 8.01 -9.96 10.96
CA ALA A 52 8.67 -10.71 9.90
C ALA A 52 8.01 -10.50 8.53
N SER A 53 6.69 -10.34 8.49
CA SER A 53 5.99 -10.06 7.24
C SER A 53 6.37 -8.70 6.62
N CYS A 54 6.74 -7.71 7.43
CA CYS A 54 7.26 -6.44 6.93
C CYS A 54 8.61 -6.61 6.22
N ASP A 55 9.49 -7.45 6.78
CA ASP A 55 10.80 -7.74 6.20
C ASP A 55 10.67 -8.54 4.90
N VAL A 56 9.81 -9.56 4.90
CA VAL A 56 9.49 -10.33 3.69
C VAL A 56 8.88 -9.43 2.60
N ALA A 57 7.95 -8.54 2.97
CA ALA A 57 7.36 -7.60 2.03
C ALA A 57 8.41 -6.66 1.42
N ALA A 58 9.37 -6.20 2.20
CA ALA A 58 10.48 -5.39 1.70
C ALA A 58 11.35 -6.20 0.72
N ALA A 59 11.72 -7.44 1.06
CA ALA A 59 12.50 -8.33 0.19
C ALA A 59 11.77 -8.65 -1.13
N MET A 60 10.45 -8.83 -1.11
CA MET A 60 9.65 -9.04 -2.31
C MET A 60 9.70 -7.83 -3.27
N MET A 61 9.91 -6.62 -2.76
CA MET A 61 10.01 -5.40 -3.56
C MET A 61 11.41 -5.14 -4.13
N GLU A 62 12.40 -5.97 -3.79
CA GLU A 62 13.73 -5.85 -4.38
C GLU A 62 13.72 -6.22 -5.87
N PRO A 63 14.55 -5.53 -6.69
CA PRO A 63 14.68 -5.86 -8.10
C PRO A 63 15.27 -7.27 -8.32
N PRO A 64 14.84 -8.00 -9.37
CA PRO A 64 13.86 -7.60 -10.40
C PRO A 64 12.39 -7.91 -10.00
N GLY A 65 12.17 -8.67 -8.94
CA GLY A 65 10.85 -9.20 -8.57
C GLY A 65 9.83 -8.10 -8.27
N GLY A 66 10.19 -7.13 -7.45
CA GLY A 66 9.29 -6.06 -7.06
C GLY A 66 8.79 -5.22 -8.24
N ARG A 67 9.66 -4.97 -9.22
CA ARG A 67 9.25 -4.30 -10.45
C ARG A 67 8.20 -5.10 -11.23
N ALA A 68 8.42 -6.40 -11.38
CA ALA A 68 7.49 -7.28 -12.08
C ALA A 68 6.11 -7.31 -11.39
N LEU A 69 6.08 -7.40 -10.05
CA LEU A 69 4.84 -7.37 -9.27
C LEU A 69 4.05 -6.07 -9.46
N VAL A 70 4.74 -4.93 -9.48
CA VAL A 70 4.10 -3.63 -9.68
C VAL A 70 3.57 -3.50 -11.11
N GLU A 71 4.36 -3.88 -12.12
CA GLU A 71 3.96 -3.85 -13.52
C GLU A 71 2.75 -4.76 -13.77
N GLU A 72 2.73 -5.97 -13.23
CA GLU A 72 1.60 -6.90 -13.32
C GLU A 72 0.33 -6.31 -12.70
N SER A 73 0.41 -5.76 -11.49
CA SER A 73 -0.73 -5.13 -10.82
C SER A 73 -1.28 -3.93 -11.59
N LEU A 74 -0.41 -3.13 -12.21
CA LEU A 74 -0.83 -2.01 -13.06
C LEU A 74 -1.54 -2.49 -14.34
N LEU A 75 -1.02 -3.53 -14.99
CA LEU A 75 -1.64 -4.11 -16.19
C LEU A 75 -3.02 -4.69 -15.86
N GLU A 76 -3.14 -5.46 -14.78
CA GLU A 76 -4.43 -6.00 -14.32
C GLU A 76 -5.45 -4.89 -14.03
N ALA A 77 -5.03 -3.80 -13.38
CA ALA A 77 -5.90 -2.66 -13.12
C ALA A 77 -6.38 -1.97 -14.41
N LEU A 78 -5.50 -1.85 -15.41
CA LEU A 78 -5.86 -1.30 -16.72
C LEU A 78 -6.81 -2.23 -17.48
N ASP A 79 -6.55 -3.53 -17.46
CA ASP A 79 -7.41 -4.52 -18.12
C ASP A 79 -8.79 -4.59 -17.47
N PHE A 80 -8.87 -4.48 -16.14
CA PHE A 80 -10.14 -4.35 -15.45
C PHE A 80 -10.91 -3.11 -15.90
N ARG A 81 -10.25 -1.96 -16.04
CA ARG A 81 -10.89 -0.73 -16.54
C ARG A 81 -11.41 -0.88 -17.97
N ARG A 82 -10.63 -1.52 -18.84
CA ARG A 82 -11.04 -1.82 -20.23
C ARG A 82 -12.25 -2.73 -20.26
N ALA A 83 -12.24 -3.80 -19.45
CA ALA A 83 -13.36 -4.73 -19.34
C ALA A 83 -14.64 -4.04 -18.86
N MET A 84 -14.54 -3.17 -17.83
CA MET A 84 -15.67 -2.42 -17.32
C MET A 84 -16.26 -1.45 -18.36
N ARG A 85 -15.42 -0.77 -19.15
CA ARG A 85 -15.90 0.09 -20.27
C ARG A 85 -16.61 -0.72 -21.36
N LYS A 86 -16.13 -1.91 -21.64
CA LYS A 86 -16.80 -2.80 -22.58
C LYS A 86 -18.19 -3.20 -22.08
N VAL A 87 -18.30 -3.57 -20.80
CA VAL A 87 -19.60 -3.89 -20.17
C VAL A 87 -20.55 -2.68 -20.24
N GLU A 88 -20.07 -1.48 -19.91
CA GLU A 88 -20.85 -0.25 -20.00
C GLU A 88 -21.37 -0.01 -21.44
N ALA A 89 -20.53 -0.26 -22.45
CA ALA A 89 -20.93 -0.12 -23.85
C ALA A 89 -21.91 -1.19 -24.29
N ASP A 90 -21.75 -2.44 -23.85
CA ASP A 90 -22.58 -3.57 -24.22
C ASP A 90 -24.00 -3.50 -23.61
N PHE A 91 -24.14 -3.01 -22.39
CA PHE A 91 -25.42 -2.91 -21.69
C PHE A 91 -26.14 -1.57 -21.88
N GLY A 92 -25.43 -0.51 -22.26
CA GLY A 92 -25.99 0.83 -22.41
C GLY A 92 -26.28 1.52 -21.07
N LYS A 93 -26.65 2.81 -21.15
CA LYS A 93 -26.80 3.67 -19.97
C LYS A 93 -28.03 3.36 -19.11
N ASP A 94 -29.04 2.75 -19.66
CA ASP A 94 -30.29 2.48 -18.96
C ASP A 94 -30.25 1.19 -18.13
N ASP A 95 -29.40 0.23 -18.55
CA ASP A 95 -29.26 -1.06 -17.90
C ASP A 95 -28.00 -1.17 -17.00
N TRP A 96 -27.06 -0.23 -17.15
CA TRP A 96 -25.81 -0.23 -16.42
C TRP A 96 -25.50 1.15 -15.82
N TRP A 97 -25.52 1.27 -14.51
CA TRP A 97 -25.38 2.53 -13.77
C TRP A 97 -23.98 2.80 -13.23
N PHE A 98 -23.02 1.86 -13.36
CA PHE A 98 -21.63 2.08 -13.00
C PHE A 98 -20.87 2.71 -14.17
N GLN A 99 -20.00 3.66 -13.84
CA GLN A 99 -19.11 4.29 -14.81
C GLN A 99 -17.65 4.18 -14.33
N VAL A 100 -16.75 3.98 -15.29
CA VAL A 100 -15.31 4.04 -14.98
C VAL A 100 -14.92 5.50 -14.83
N TRP A 101 -14.65 5.89 -13.59
CA TRP A 101 -14.16 7.24 -13.28
C TRP A 101 -12.66 7.36 -13.57
N GLY A 102 -12.25 8.45 -14.22
CA GLY A 102 -10.87 8.80 -14.50
C GLY A 102 -10.65 9.22 -15.95
N PRO A 103 -9.43 9.60 -16.30
CA PRO A 103 -9.09 10.02 -17.66
C PRO A 103 -9.34 8.90 -18.68
N GLU A 104 -9.92 9.27 -19.83
CA GLU A 104 -10.24 8.30 -20.88
C GLU A 104 -9.00 7.58 -21.41
N HIS A 105 -7.90 8.30 -21.59
CA HIS A 105 -6.64 7.75 -22.09
C HIS A 105 -5.99 6.65 -21.23
N LEU A 106 -6.41 6.49 -19.98
CA LEU A 106 -5.91 5.40 -19.13
C LEU A 106 -6.60 4.05 -19.41
N ALA A 107 -7.54 4.01 -20.30
CA ALA A 107 -8.26 2.78 -20.67
C ALA A 107 -8.08 2.41 -22.14
N GLU A 108 -7.32 3.22 -22.88
CA GLU A 108 -6.85 2.92 -24.23
C GLU A 108 -5.59 2.05 -24.17
#